data_2c7674737f0ccbc4ef17653a03c320eb
#
_entry.id   2c7674737f0ccbc4ef17653a03c320eb
#
_cell.length_a   1.000
_cell.length_b   1.000
_cell.length_c   1.000
_cell.angle_alpha   90.00
_cell.angle_beta   90.00
_cell.angle_gamma   90.00
#
_symmetry.space_group_name_H-M   'P 1'
#
loop_
_entity.id
_entity.type
_entity.pdbx_description
1 polymer ?
#
loop_
_entity_poly.entity_id
_entity_poly.type
_entity_poly.pdbx_seq_one_letter_code
_entity_poly.pdbx_strand_id
1 'polypeptide(L)'
;MFWVYILTNKTHSTLYVGVTRDIATRLHQHRLLNPATFTGKYRTTKLVFAESAEMAIDAIAREKQIKKWRREKKIALIESINPDWESIEPD
;
A
#
# COMPACT_ATOMS: atom_id res chain seq x y z
N MET A 1 10.53 -1.58 -13.33
CA MET A 1 9.47 -2.30 -12.62
C MET A 1 8.67 -1.31 -11.79
N PHE A 2 7.37 -1.57 -11.64
CA PHE A 2 6.47 -0.74 -10.86
C PHE A 2 5.81 -1.58 -9.79
N TRP A 3 5.34 -0.93 -8.72
CA TRP A 3 4.76 -1.62 -7.58
C TRP A 3 3.40 -1.00 -7.23
N VAL A 4 2.39 -1.87 -7.08
CA VAL A 4 1.13 -1.51 -6.44
C VAL A 4 1.25 -1.97 -4.99
N TYR A 5 0.94 -1.08 -4.06
CA TYR A 5 1.15 -1.38 -2.65
C TYR A 5 -0.04 -0.92 -1.81
N ILE A 6 -0.16 -1.53 -0.63
CA ILE A 6 -1.16 -1.12 0.35
C ILE A 6 -0.45 -0.87 1.68
N LEU A 7 -0.69 0.31 2.23
CA LEU A 7 -0.25 0.68 3.57
C LEU A 7 -1.42 0.63 4.53
N THR A 8 -1.14 0.31 5.78
CA THR A 8 -2.12 0.37 6.85
C THR A 8 -1.51 1.05 8.07
N ASN A 9 -2.35 1.39 9.03
CA ASN A 9 -1.91 1.90 10.33
C ASN A 9 -1.82 0.74 11.34
N LYS A 10 -1.38 1.05 12.55
CA LYS A 10 -1.15 0.05 13.60
C LYS A 10 -2.40 -0.76 13.94
N THR A 11 -3.58 -0.15 13.86
CA THR A 11 -4.85 -0.79 14.21
C THR A 11 -5.56 -1.42 13.01
N HIS A 12 -4.97 -1.33 11.81
CA HIS A 12 -5.54 -1.79 10.55
C HIS A 12 -6.88 -1.13 10.21
N SER A 13 -7.11 0.07 10.74
CA SER A 13 -8.38 0.80 10.52
C SER A 13 -8.38 1.59 9.20
N THR A 14 -7.20 1.88 8.65
CA THR A 14 -7.09 2.60 7.36
C THR A 14 -6.28 1.78 6.37
N LEU A 15 -6.67 1.88 5.10
CA LEU A 15 -5.95 1.26 3.99
C LEU A 15 -5.65 2.32 2.95
N TYR A 16 -4.40 2.44 2.54
CA TYR A 16 -3.96 3.35 1.50
C TYR A 16 -3.37 2.55 0.35
N VAL A 17 -3.93 2.72 -0.85
CA VAL A 17 -3.45 2.03 -2.06
C VAL A 17 -2.69 3.03 -2.91
N GLY A 18 -1.49 2.65 -3.34
CA GLY A 18 -0.66 3.50 -4.16
C GLY A 18 0.13 2.73 -5.20
N VAL A 19 0.81 3.47 -6.06
CA VAL A 19 1.70 2.93 -7.08
C VAL A 19 3.00 3.70 -7.07
N THR A 20 4.12 3.01 -7.26
CA THR A 20 5.45 3.64 -7.27
C THR A 20 6.44 2.81 -8.08
N ARG A 21 7.50 3.46 -8.54
CA ARG A 21 8.65 2.78 -9.15
C ARG A 21 9.66 2.33 -8.10
N ASP A 22 9.66 2.96 -6.93
CA ASP A 22 10.63 2.70 -5.87
C ASP A 22 9.89 2.61 -4.54
N ILE A 23 9.59 1.39 -4.14
CA ILE A 23 8.77 1.16 -2.95
C ILE A 23 9.51 1.56 -1.66
N ALA A 24 10.81 1.35 -1.60
CA ALA A 24 11.59 1.72 -0.41
C ALA A 24 11.58 3.24 -0.19
N THR A 25 11.83 4.02 -1.24
CA THR A 25 11.78 5.47 -1.18
C THR A 25 10.39 5.97 -0.83
N ARG A 26 9.35 5.40 -1.46
CA ARG A 26 7.98 5.82 -1.21
C ARG A 26 7.57 5.51 0.23
N LEU A 27 7.95 4.35 0.76
CA LEU A 27 7.66 3.99 2.14
C LEU A 27 8.35 4.95 3.11
N HIS A 28 9.61 5.30 2.83
CA HIS A 28 10.34 6.29 3.62
C HIS A 28 9.63 7.65 3.63
N GLN A 29 9.15 8.11 2.47
CA GLN A 29 8.40 9.36 2.36
C GLN A 29 7.12 9.34 3.19
N HIS A 30 6.38 8.22 3.18
CA HIS A 30 5.19 8.08 4.01
C HIS A 30 5.52 8.11 5.50
N ARG A 31 6.65 7.52 5.89
CA ARG A 31 7.10 7.48 7.29
C ARG A 31 7.58 8.82 7.81
N LEU A 32 7.96 9.75 6.93
CA LEU A 32 8.33 11.11 7.31
C LEU A 32 7.12 11.95 7.75
N LEU A 33 5.94 11.49 7.49
CA LEU A 33 4.65 11.98 7.97
C LEU A 33 4.44 13.49 7.96
N ASN A 34 3.72 13.97 6.96
CA ASN A 34 3.13 15.29 6.99
C ASN A 34 1.68 15.15 7.47
N PRO A 35 1.29 15.72 8.63
CA PRO A 35 -0.09 15.59 9.14
C PRO A 35 -1.17 16.11 8.19
N ALA A 36 -0.80 16.94 7.21
CA ALA A 36 -1.75 17.45 6.21
C ALA A 36 -2.09 16.40 5.15
N THR A 37 -1.32 15.32 5.03
CA THR A 37 -1.58 14.24 4.07
C THR A 37 -2.41 13.14 4.73
N PHE A 38 -3.09 12.33 3.88
CA PHE A 38 -3.87 11.20 4.37
C PHE A 38 -2.98 10.25 5.20
N THR A 39 -1.83 9.85 4.67
CA THR A 39 -0.97 8.87 5.34
C THR A 39 -0.37 9.41 6.63
N GLY A 40 -0.03 10.72 6.68
CA GLY A 40 0.46 11.36 7.89
C GLY A 40 -0.62 11.47 8.96
N LYS A 41 -1.84 11.91 8.56
CA LYS A 41 -2.95 12.10 9.48
C LYS A 41 -3.34 10.79 10.19
N TYR A 42 -3.36 9.68 9.47
CA TYR A 42 -3.79 8.39 10.02
C TYR A 42 -2.63 7.48 10.38
N ARG A 43 -1.39 7.95 10.25
CA ARG A 43 -0.17 7.17 10.51
C ARG A 43 -0.16 5.86 9.73
N THR A 44 -0.49 5.93 8.46
CA THR A 44 -0.61 4.79 7.55
C THR A 44 0.77 4.51 6.97
N THR A 45 1.62 3.85 7.76
CA THR A 45 3.05 3.67 7.47
C THR A 45 3.49 2.22 7.40
N LYS A 46 2.58 1.28 7.63
CA LYS A 46 2.91 -0.15 7.64
C LYS A 46 2.60 -0.74 6.27
N LEU A 47 3.62 -1.23 5.59
CA LEU A 47 3.46 -1.88 4.28
C LEU A 47 3.00 -3.33 4.49
N VAL A 48 1.82 -3.68 3.98
CA VAL A 48 1.24 -5.03 4.16
C VAL A 48 0.98 -5.76 2.84
N PHE A 49 1.11 -5.08 1.70
CA PHE A 49 0.91 -5.69 0.39
C PHE A 49 1.77 -4.97 -0.65
N ALA A 50 2.40 -5.74 -1.53
CA ALA A 50 3.13 -5.21 -2.68
C ALA A 50 3.04 -6.19 -3.84
N GLU A 51 2.72 -5.68 -5.02
CA GLU A 51 2.58 -6.47 -6.23
C GLU A 51 3.32 -5.76 -7.35
N SER A 52 4.20 -6.47 -8.05
CA SER A 52 5.00 -5.87 -9.13
C SER A 52 4.30 -5.94 -10.47
N ALA A 53 4.61 -4.96 -11.33
CA ALA A 53 4.20 -4.94 -12.72
C ALA A 53 5.34 -4.36 -13.55
N GLU A 54 5.55 -4.90 -14.75
CA GLU A 54 6.64 -4.43 -15.62
C GLU A 54 6.33 -3.06 -16.23
N MET A 55 5.06 -2.82 -16.56
CA MET A 55 4.61 -1.62 -17.26
C MET A 55 3.86 -0.69 -16.32
N ALA A 56 4.12 0.62 -16.45
CA ALA A 56 3.42 1.63 -15.67
C ALA A 56 1.90 1.57 -15.87
N ILE A 57 1.47 1.36 -17.10
CA ILE A 57 0.04 1.33 -17.43
C ILE A 57 -0.68 0.19 -16.69
N ASP A 58 -0.04 -0.96 -16.56
CA ASP A 58 -0.62 -2.11 -15.86
C ASP A 58 -0.69 -1.84 -14.35
N ALA A 59 0.36 -1.25 -13.78
CA ALA A 59 0.39 -0.91 -12.36
C ALA A 59 -0.69 0.13 -12.02
N ILE A 60 -0.84 1.16 -12.85
CA ILE A 60 -1.83 2.21 -12.64
C ILE A 60 -3.25 1.64 -12.75
N ALA A 61 -3.49 0.78 -13.75
CA ALA A 61 -4.80 0.13 -13.92
C ALA A 61 -5.15 -0.73 -12.70
N ARG A 62 -4.16 -1.48 -12.18
CA ARG A 62 -4.34 -2.33 -11.01
C ARG A 62 -4.63 -1.51 -9.76
N GLU A 63 -3.89 -0.42 -9.56
CA GLU A 63 -4.11 0.49 -8.43
C GLU A 63 -5.54 1.05 -8.45
N LYS A 64 -6.00 1.53 -9.61
CA LYS A 64 -7.36 2.04 -9.76
C LYS A 64 -8.41 0.97 -9.50
N GLN A 65 -8.16 -0.25 -9.95
CA GLN A 65 -9.05 -1.39 -9.71
C GLN A 65 -9.19 -1.67 -8.21
N ILE A 66 -8.07 -1.77 -7.50
CA ILE A 66 -8.08 -2.07 -6.07
C ILE A 66 -8.71 -0.93 -5.27
N LYS A 67 -8.46 0.32 -5.64
CA LYS A 67 -9.07 1.48 -4.97
C LYS A 67 -10.59 1.45 -5.00
N LYS A 68 -11.19 0.89 -6.05
CA LYS A 68 -12.64 0.81 -6.20
C LYS A 68 -13.27 -0.33 -5.40
N TRP A 69 -12.47 -1.26 -4.92
CA TRP A 69 -12.98 -2.41 -4.18
C TRP A 69 -13.50 -2.00 -2.81
N ARG A 70 -14.46 -2.76 -2.31
CA ARG A 70 -14.88 -2.65 -0.92
C ARG A 70 -13.74 -3.09 0.01
N ARG A 71 -13.81 -2.66 1.25
CA ARG A 71 -12.80 -2.95 2.26
C ARG A 71 -12.56 -4.45 2.42
N GLU A 72 -13.61 -5.26 2.46
CA GLU A 72 -13.49 -6.70 2.64
C GLU A 72 -12.65 -7.35 1.53
N LYS A 73 -12.79 -6.85 0.30
CA LYS A 73 -12.04 -7.38 -0.83
C LYS A 73 -10.57 -6.99 -0.78
N LYS A 74 -10.28 -5.78 -0.32
CA LYS A 74 -8.90 -5.33 -0.08
C LYS A 74 -8.24 -6.17 1.01
N ILE A 75 -8.96 -6.43 2.09
CA ILE A 75 -8.50 -7.29 3.19
C ILE A 75 -8.22 -8.70 2.70
N ALA A 76 -9.12 -9.27 1.90
CA ALA A 76 -8.93 -10.60 1.32
C ALA A 76 -7.67 -10.66 0.45
N LEU A 77 -7.42 -9.62 -0.34
CA LEU A 77 -6.20 -9.55 -1.15
C LEU A 77 -4.94 -9.53 -0.28
N ILE A 78 -4.92 -8.71 0.75
CA ILE A 78 -3.80 -8.65 1.69
C ILE A 78 -3.57 -10.02 2.33
N GLU A 79 -4.62 -10.62 2.84
CA GLU A 79 -4.51 -11.88 3.60
C GLU A 79 -4.20 -13.07 2.71
N SER A 80 -4.42 -12.98 1.40
CA SER A 80 -4.05 -14.04 0.47
C SER A 80 -2.54 -14.27 0.43
N ILE A 81 -1.74 -13.25 0.74
CA ILE A 81 -0.27 -13.36 0.74
C ILE A 81 0.35 -13.00 2.08
N ASN A 82 -0.39 -12.32 2.96
CA ASN A 82 0.10 -11.82 4.24
C ASN A 82 -0.99 -11.96 5.31
N PRO A 83 -1.34 -13.21 5.68
CA PRO A 83 -2.50 -13.45 6.56
C PRO A 83 -2.35 -12.83 7.95
N ASP A 84 -1.12 -12.61 8.42
CA ASP A 84 -0.87 -12.06 9.74
C ASP A 84 -0.64 -10.55 9.71
N TRP A 85 -0.73 -9.91 8.55
CA TRP A 85 -0.53 -8.47 8.38
C TRP A 85 0.83 -8.00 8.90
N GLU A 86 1.86 -8.80 8.65
CA GLU A 86 3.22 -8.44 9.06
C GLU A 86 3.74 -7.29 8.21
N SER A 87 4.58 -6.45 8.81
CA SER A 87 5.21 -5.35 8.09
C SER A 87 6.20 -5.91 7.07
N ILE A 88 6.03 -5.55 5.80
CA ILE A 88 6.95 -5.91 4.73
C ILE A 88 8.03 -4.81 4.69
N GLU A 89 9.29 -5.21 4.80
CA GLU A 89 10.40 -4.25 4.72
C GLU A 89 11.10 -4.43 3.38
N PRO A 90 11.00 -3.43 2.48
CA PRO A 90 11.71 -3.49 1.19
C PRO A 90 13.20 -3.32 1.40
N ASP A 91 13.98 -4.02 0.61
CA ASP A 91 15.45 -3.94 0.63
C ASP A 91 15.96 -2.61 0.08
#